data_fd42104ddf2696e796d5226e41fb1912
#
_entry.id   fd42104ddf2696e796d5226e41fb1912
#
_cell.length_a   1.000
_cell.length_b   1.000
_cell.length_c   1.000
_cell.angle_alpha   90.00
_cell.angle_beta   90.00
_cell.angle_gamma   90.00
#
_symmetry.space_group_name_H-M   'P 1'
#
loop_
_entity.id
_entity.type
_entity.pdbx_description
1 polymer ?
#
loop_
_entity_poly.entity_id
_entity_poly.type
_entity_poly.pdbx_seq_one_letter_code
_entity_poly.pdbx_strand_id
1 'polypeptide(L)'
;TMDPGFVKAHKGATPSSLPDTGWYTWVWQITPDMQDANMKQYLSTDYDWSDNVLEAESTQHVRNMQPTIKSSVSDAYKTDQSTVTGADGTERPSVQIGSAQASDKTDVVYLEKGSVIRDKVTLGVTDVNGDGKVDTQDWLHTKDGQGEGKETEDNQITLTVNGSIYGGMTREQAEQAQKDTTAGKTVELPKQAVKLATATFTTNKAGDYLISSSDEDKPVAQWKAEDGVDLTNLPSGYATFVFDIANRDQDTENQTGIEPSRDYPFAKDVHEAPFTADETVMIRLTPKLDSTVSSKEVKAGETTVDKLVVAKTNEKDVWPTYPETNVTEGETPKGTPLSLDFHGVLYKVSDDPSAAIEETDTVPENAVKVHETDIKDVTKFGTYTTDSFTLTESGTYAWHWVMTPSLTGDQNHNPLAALAWRQLTHGKVQHAFGLASEIVRVRKPETPKCEVSTKSQGEVTFENGKADLHDELLLKNCSDAAKAEFELWRQADGDQSGDVLITVTGKVDAKDGIHSPTVTVHETGTYYWREKVYDQTGKLISY
;
A
#
# COMPACT_ATOMS: atom_id res chain seq x y z
N THR A 1 3.45 65.96 -12.70
CA THR A 1 2.55 66.41 -13.77
C THR A 1 2.87 65.65 -15.03
N MET A 2 2.03 64.67 -15.38
CA MET A 2 2.16 63.95 -16.64
C MET A 2 1.92 64.86 -17.82
N ASP A 3 2.63 64.66 -18.90
CA ASP A 3 2.46 65.40 -20.15
C ASP A 3 1.04 65.10 -20.73
N PRO A 4 0.21 66.10 -20.99
CA PRO A 4 -1.14 65.90 -21.54
C PRO A 4 -1.16 65.20 -22.90
N GLY A 5 -0.04 65.10 -23.59
CA GLY A 5 0.11 64.35 -24.84
C GLY A 5 0.03 62.84 -24.70
N PHE A 6 0.17 62.29 -23.46
CA PHE A 6 0.07 60.86 -23.17
C PHE A 6 -1.35 60.34 -22.90
N VAL A 7 -2.31 61.20 -22.78
CA VAL A 7 -3.71 60.78 -22.51
C VAL A 7 -4.39 60.34 -23.82
N LYS A 8 -4.59 59.03 -23.97
CA LYS A 8 -5.38 58.48 -25.07
C LYS A 8 -6.84 58.36 -24.65
N ALA A 9 -7.73 59.17 -25.23
CA ALA A 9 -9.15 59.13 -24.90
C ALA A 9 -9.80 57.85 -25.43
N HIS A 10 -10.38 57.07 -24.58
CA HIS A 10 -11.22 55.89 -24.89
C HIS A 10 -12.69 56.27 -24.81
N LYS A 11 -13.19 57.12 -25.71
CA LYS A 11 -14.57 57.57 -25.69
C LYS A 11 -15.53 56.41 -25.93
N GLY A 12 -16.41 56.18 -24.93
CA GLY A 12 -17.43 55.13 -25.00
C GLY A 12 -16.96 53.75 -24.62
N ALA A 13 -15.74 53.61 -24.04
CA ALA A 13 -15.31 52.34 -23.45
C ALA A 13 -16.14 52.01 -22.21
N THR A 14 -16.52 50.77 -22.06
CA THR A 14 -17.07 50.23 -20.80
C THR A 14 -15.95 49.70 -19.94
N PRO A 15 -16.11 49.59 -18.62
CA PRO A 15 -15.07 48.99 -17.76
C PRO A 15 -14.60 47.61 -18.24
N SER A 16 -15.48 46.85 -18.89
CA SER A 16 -15.16 45.52 -19.47
C SER A 16 -14.43 45.60 -20.81
N SER A 17 -14.27 46.78 -21.41
CA SER A 17 -13.58 47.00 -22.68
C SER A 17 -12.33 47.87 -22.56
N LEU A 18 -11.89 48.17 -21.32
CA LEU A 18 -10.59 48.84 -21.12
C LEU A 18 -9.47 47.88 -21.52
N PRO A 19 -8.57 48.31 -22.38
CA PRO A 19 -7.43 47.49 -22.72
C PRO A 19 -6.45 47.46 -21.52
N ASP A 20 -6.08 46.27 -21.11
CA ASP A 20 -4.92 45.95 -20.30
C ASP A 20 -4.59 46.83 -19.06
N THR A 21 -3.38 46.81 -18.62
CA THR A 21 -2.87 47.60 -17.51
C THR A 21 -2.72 49.08 -17.89
N GLY A 22 -2.95 49.99 -16.94
CA GLY A 22 -2.76 51.41 -17.17
C GLY A 22 -3.45 52.30 -16.17
N TRP A 23 -3.14 53.60 -16.27
CA TRP A 23 -3.81 54.61 -15.53
C TRP A 23 -5.02 55.10 -16.30
N TYR A 24 -6.18 55.04 -15.68
CA TYR A 24 -7.46 55.51 -16.24
C TYR A 24 -7.98 56.63 -15.38
N THR A 25 -8.46 57.70 -16.03
CA THR A 25 -9.11 58.80 -15.32
C THR A 25 -10.48 59.04 -15.96
N TRP A 26 -11.49 59.22 -15.12
CA TRP A 26 -12.80 59.60 -15.56
C TRP A 26 -12.83 61.12 -15.71
N VAL A 27 -13.29 61.59 -16.83
CA VAL A 27 -13.47 63.03 -17.07
C VAL A 27 -14.90 63.28 -17.46
N TRP A 28 -15.54 64.11 -16.67
CA TRP A 28 -16.88 64.57 -16.97
C TRP A 28 -16.80 65.87 -17.74
N GLN A 29 -17.62 65.98 -18.80
CA GLN A 29 -17.67 67.17 -19.63
C GLN A 29 -19.10 67.61 -19.86
N ILE A 30 -19.41 68.93 -19.81
CA ILE A 30 -20.67 69.53 -20.12
C ILE A 30 -20.44 70.61 -21.16
N THR A 31 -20.94 70.38 -22.38
CA THR A 31 -20.92 71.36 -23.44
C THR A 31 -22.33 71.56 -23.99
N PRO A 32 -22.66 72.71 -24.62
CA PRO A 32 -23.96 72.92 -25.25
C PRO A 32 -24.29 71.85 -26.28
N ASP A 33 -23.29 71.35 -27.03
CA ASP A 33 -23.52 70.36 -28.09
C ASP A 33 -23.89 68.98 -27.58
N MET A 34 -23.58 68.66 -26.31
CA MET A 34 -23.95 67.42 -25.64
C MET A 34 -25.35 67.45 -25.06
N GLN A 35 -26.02 68.61 -25.07
CA GLN A 35 -27.33 68.79 -24.48
C GLN A 35 -28.43 68.70 -25.52
N ASP A 36 -29.65 68.33 -25.09
CA ASP A 36 -30.84 68.41 -25.92
C ASP A 36 -31.19 69.84 -26.28
N ALA A 37 -32.06 70.03 -27.29
CA ALA A 37 -32.46 71.35 -27.77
C ALA A 37 -33.06 72.23 -26.72
N ASN A 38 -33.74 71.67 -25.70
CA ASN A 38 -34.38 72.45 -24.64
C ASN A 38 -33.36 72.95 -23.63
N MET A 39 -32.33 72.15 -23.35
CA MET A 39 -31.28 72.52 -22.41
C MET A 39 -30.24 73.48 -23.02
N LYS A 40 -29.93 73.34 -24.32
CA LYS A 40 -29.00 74.23 -25.01
C LYS A 40 -29.31 75.74 -24.86
N GLN A 41 -30.60 76.15 -24.80
CA GLN A 41 -30.96 77.53 -24.65
C GLN A 41 -30.58 78.12 -23.29
N TYR A 42 -30.27 77.33 -22.31
CA TYR A 42 -29.88 77.79 -20.98
C TYR A 42 -28.38 77.86 -20.76
N LEU A 43 -27.61 77.35 -21.69
CA LEU A 43 -26.16 77.37 -21.65
C LEU A 43 -25.62 78.44 -22.59
N SER A 44 -24.54 79.13 -22.19
CA SER A 44 -23.81 80.02 -23.11
C SER A 44 -23.26 79.19 -24.28
N THR A 45 -23.19 79.74 -25.48
CA THR A 45 -22.68 79.05 -26.68
C THR A 45 -21.24 78.66 -26.57
N ASP A 46 -20.49 79.28 -25.70
CA ASP A 46 -19.11 79.08 -25.39
C ASP A 46 -18.91 78.32 -24.05
N TYR A 47 -19.99 77.82 -23.44
CA TYR A 47 -19.92 77.06 -22.23
C TYR A 47 -19.22 75.71 -22.49
N ASP A 48 -18.08 75.53 -21.90
CA ASP A 48 -17.33 74.29 -21.91
C ASP A 48 -16.79 74.06 -20.49
N TRP A 49 -17.41 73.10 -19.80
CA TRP A 49 -16.94 72.64 -18.51
C TRP A 49 -16.50 71.25 -18.64
N SER A 50 -15.26 71.00 -18.17
CA SER A 50 -14.72 69.65 -18.02
C SER A 50 -14.08 69.50 -16.67
N ASP A 51 -14.19 68.33 -16.15
CA ASP A 51 -13.47 67.89 -14.98
C ASP A 51 -11.95 67.89 -15.25
N ASN A 52 -11.15 67.96 -14.20
CA ASN A 52 -9.69 67.90 -14.35
C ASN A 52 -9.24 66.49 -14.68
N VAL A 53 -8.37 66.38 -15.63
CA VAL A 53 -7.75 65.09 -15.99
C VAL A 53 -6.74 64.70 -14.91
N LEU A 54 -6.76 63.44 -14.49
CA LEU A 54 -5.86 62.88 -13.49
C LEU A 54 -6.05 63.42 -12.06
N GLU A 55 -7.26 63.83 -11.73
CA GLU A 55 -7.59 64.05 -10.31
C GLU A 55 -7.55 62.74 -9.53
N ALA A 56 -7.02 62.78 -8.31
CA ALA A 56 -6.79 61.58 -7.51
C ALA A 56 -8.08 60.77 -7.28
N GLU A 57 -9.22 61.45 -7.07
CA GLU A 57 -10.51 60.83 -6.83
C GLU A 57 -11.17 60.24 -8.08
N SER A 58 -10.73 60.65 -9.27
CA SER A 58 -11.25 60.16 -10.55
C SER A 58 -10.25 59.31 -11.33
N THR A 59 -9.05 59.10 -10.78
CA THR A 59 -7.97 58.34 -11.43
C THR A 59 -7.84 56.99 -10.79
N GLN A 60 -7.86 55.98 -11.60
CA GLN A 60 -7.72 54.58 -11.19
C GLN A 60 -6.59 53.90 -11.96
N HIS A 61 -5.74 53.25 -11.25
CA HIS A 61 -4.71 52.39 -11.82
C HIS A 61 -5.25 50.96 -11.91
N VAL A 62 -5.30 50.41 -13.11
CA VAL A 62 -5.70 49.02 -13.36
C VAL A 62 -4.49 48.22 -13.78
N ARG A 63 -4.22 47.18 -13.04
CA ARG A 63 -3.20 46.18 -13.37
C ARG A 63 -3.83 44.82 -13.28
N ASN A 64 -3.59 44.01 -14.30
CA ASN A 64 -3.93 42.60 -14.31
C ASN A 64 -2.63 41.79 -14.17
N MET A 65 -2.35 41.33 -12.97
CA MET A 65 -1.32 40.35 -12.75
C MET A 65 -1.77 39.01 -13.33
N GLN A 66 -0.85 38.30 -13.99
CA GLN A 66 -1.09 36.93 -14.41
C GLN A 66 0.03 36.04 -13.91
N PRO A 67 -0.18 35.29 -12.83
CA PRO A 67 0.78 34.33 -12.34
C PRO A 67 1.05 33.22 -13.36
N THR A 68 2.23 32.68 -13.29
CA THR A 68 2.61 31.43 -13.97
C THR A 68 3.13 30.44 -12.95
N ILE A 69 2.79 29.17 -13.15
CA ILE A 69 3.26 28.09 -12.31
C ILE A 69 3.69 26.93 -13.18
N LYS A 70 4.80 26.33 -12.82
CA LYS A 70 5.28 25.09 -13.39
C LYS A 70 5.93 24.29 -12.28
N SER A 71 5.46 23.06 -12.07
CA SER A 71 6.08 22.15 -11.15
C SER A 71 6.86 21.06 -11.86
N SER A 72 7.75 20.38 -11.14
CA SER A 72 8.56 19.28 -11.67
C SER A 72 9.02 18.37 -10.54
N VAL A 73 8.36 17.24 -10.41
CA VAL A 73 8.78 16.17 -9.51
C VAL A 73 10.16 15.65 -9.90
N SER A 74 10.42 15.50 -11.19
CA SER A 74 11.71 15.01 -11.68
C SER A 74 12.87 15.92 -11.28
N ASP A 75 12.67 17.24 -11.31
CA ASP A 75 13.69 18.22 -10.93
C ASP A 75 13.95 18.21 -9.42
N ALA A 76 12.93 17.92 -8.60
CA ALA A 76 13.09 17.81 -7.16
C ALA A 76 13.99 16.64 -6.72
N TYR A 77 14.25 15.68 -7.61
CA TYR A 77 15.13 14.54 -7.37
C TYR A 77 16.44 14.56 -8.18
N LYS A 78 16.68 15.57 -8.99
CA LYS A 78 17.96 15.73 -9.70
C LYS A 78 19.06 16.21 -8.77
N THR A 79 20.28 15.76 -9.04
CA THR A 79 21.51 16.19 -8.32
C THR A 79 22.19 17.38 -8.95
N ASP A 80 21.67 17.92 -10.02
CA ASP A 80 22.28 19.05 -10.66
C ASP A 80 22.05 20.33 -9.83
N GLN A 81 22.79 21.36 -10.18
CA GLN A 81 22.98 22.60 -9.42
C GLN A 81 21.73 23.51 -9.33
N SER A 82 20.52 22.97 -9.53
CA SER A 82 19.32 23.75 -9.32
C SER A 82 19.13 24.06 -7.83
N THR A 83 18.80 25.29 -7.51
CA THR A 83 18.49 25.73 -6.16
C THR A 83 16.99 25.72 -5.95
N VAL A 84 16.56 25.44 -4.73
CA VAL A 84 15.17 25.56 -4.28
C VAL A 84 15.11 26.48 -3.08
N THR A 85 14.03 27.27 -2.98
CA THR A 85 13.81 28.16 -1.85
C THR A 85 13.17 27.41 -0.70
N GLY A 86 13.86 27.36 0.44
CA GLY A 86 13.31 26.81 1.68
C GLY A 86 12.33 27.77 2.37
N ALA A 87 11.64 27.28 3.40
CA ALA A 87 10.69 28.06 4.19
C ALA A 87 11.33 29.30 4.89
N ASP A 88 12.64 29.31 5.07
CA ASP A 88 13.42 30.41 5.63
C ASP A 88 13.88 31.43 4.55
N GLY A 89 13.42 31.29 3.32
CA GLY A 89 13.77 32.17 2.20
C GLY A 89 15.20 31.94 1.67
N THR A 90 15.93 30.93 2.14
CA THR A 90 17.28 30.64 1.65
C THR A 90 17.25 29.73 0.43
N GLU A 91 18.07 30.05 -0.56
CA GLU A 91 18.31 29.14 -1.69
C GLU A 91 19.20 27.98 -1.27
N ARG A 92 18.81 26.77 -1.65
CA ARG A 92 19.53 25.53 -1.35
C ARG A 92 19.64 24.68 -2.59
N PRO A 93 20.73 23.89 -2.75
CA PRO A 93 20.80 22.90 -3.79
C PRO A 93 19.64 21.91 -3.66
N SER A 94 19.01 21.56 -4.75
CA SER A 94 18.06 20.45 -4.80
C SER A 94 18.75 19.16 -4.37
N VAL A 95 18.22 18.49 -3.35
CA VAL A 95 18.85 17.30 -2.78
C VAL A 95 18.31 16.06 -3.50
N GLN A 96 19.22 15.30 -4.11
CA GLN A 96 18.87 13.97 -4.62
C GLN A 96 18.71 13.01 -3.44
N ILE A 97 17.56 12.37 -3.35
CA ILE A 97 17.36 11.26 -2.43
C ILE A 97 16.95 10.03 -3.21
N GLY A 98 17.82 9.01 -3.10
CA GLY A 98 17.60 7.62 -3.52
C GLY A 98 17.09 7.46 -4.95
N SER A 99 17.83 6.77 -5.74
CA SER A 99 17.52 6.11 -7.03
C SER A 99 16.16 6.39 -7.72
N ALA A 100 15.71 7.64 -7.75
CA ALA A 100 14.79 8.08 -8.76
C ALA A 100 15.57 8.11 -10.08
N GLN A 101 15.64 6.99 -10.77
CA GLN A 101 16.20 6.95 -12.09
C GLN A 101 15.10 7.36 -13.05
N ALA A 102 15.12 8.62 -13.46
CA ALA A 102 14.53 9.00 -14.72
C ALA A 102 15.18 8.12 -15.78
N SER A 103 14.45 7.21 -16.37
CA SER A 103 14.99 6.33 -17.37
C SER A 103 14.32 6.62 -18.68
N ASP A 104 15.17 6.81 -19.66
CA ASP A 104 14.93 6.54 -21.07
C ASP A 104 13.47 6.72 -21.55
N LYS A 105 13.16 7.91 -22.04
CA LYS A 105 11.99 8.24 -22.88
C LYS A 105 10.61 8.41 -22.21
N THR A 106 10.45 8.08 -20.95
CA THR A 106 9.28 8.47 -20.18
C THR A 106 9.81 9.15 -18.92
N ASP A 107 9.59 10.43 -18.76
CA ASP A 107 10.07 11.23 -17.61
C ASP A 107 9.36 10.87 -16.30
N VAL A 108 9.08 9.60 -16.09
CA VAL A 108 8.40 9.08 -14.91
C VAL A 108 9.39 8.81 -13.79
N VAL A 109 9.18 9.43 -12.66
CA VAL A 109 9.90 9.16 -11.41
C VAL A 109 9.31 7.95 -10.72
N TYR A 110 10.16 6.98 -10.31
CA TYR A 110 9.74 5.78 -9.58
C TYR A 110 10.03 5.93 -8.10
N LEU A 111 9.00 5.87 -7.28
CA LEU A 111 9.10 6.05 -5.82
C LEU A 111 8.84 4.73 -5.08
N GLU A 112 9.70 4.40 -4.10
CA GLU A 112 9.42 3.35 -3.13
C GLU A 112 8.35 3.83 -2.13
N LYS A 113 7.50 2.93 -1.63
CA LYS A 113 6.64 3.23 -0.48
C LYS A 113 7.51 3.63 0.72
N GLY A 114 7.09 4.67 1.41
CA GLY A 114 7.86 5.23 2.52
C GLY A 114 8.98 6.20 2.13
N SER A 115 9.19 6.44 0.82
CA SER A 115 10.11 7.48 0.38
C SER A 115 9.59 8.87 0.70
N VAL A 116 10.50 9.80 0.90
CA VAL A 116 10.15 11.22 1.00
C VAL A 116 9.62 11.71 -0.35
N ILE A 117 8.45 12.36 -0.32
CA ILE A 117 7.78 12.88 -1.50
C ILE A 117 8.19 14.34 -1.69
N ARG A 118 8.77 14.67 -2.83
CA ARG A 118 9.26 16.00 -3.16
C ARG A 118 8.68 16.49 -4.48
N ASP A 119 8.48 17.80 -4.53
CA ASP A 119 8.18 18.50 -5.76
C ASP A 119 8.83 19.87 -5.78
N LYS A 120 9.26 20.33 -6.95
CA LYS A 120 9.82 21.64 -7.16
C LYS A 120 8.85 22.49 -7.96
N VAL A 121 8.41 23.59 -7.38
CA VAL A 121 7.46 24.52 -7.99
C VAL A 121 8.21 25.79 -8.41
N THR A 122 8.15 26.13 -9.69
CA THR A 122 8.65 27.40 -10.24
C THR A 122 7.47 28.35 -10.41
N LEU A 123 7.49 29.45 -9.66
CA LEU A 123 6.48 30.49 -9.69
C LEU A 123 7.03 31.72 -10.40
N GLY A 124 6.23 32.34 -11.25
CA GLY A 124 6.51 33.58 -11.92
C GLY A 124 5.26 34.39 -12.23
N VAL A 125 5.42 35.42 -13.02
CA VAL A 125 4.34 36.20 -13.62
C VAL A 125 4.63 36.40 -15.10
N THR A 126 3.63 36.76 -15.88
CA THR A 126 3.83 37.14 -17.29
C THR A 126 4.12 38.64 -17.39
N ASP A 127 4.80 39.06 -18.45
CA ASP A 127 4.91 40.46 -18.84
C ASP A 127 3.50 41.01 -19.16
N VAL A 128 2.91 41.70 -18.20
CA VAL A 128 1.56 42.27 -18.34
C VAL A 128 1.59 43.75 -18.74
N ASN A 129 2.72 44.43 -18.58
CA ASN A 129 2.88 45.83 -18.97
C ASN A 129 3.35 45.97 -20.44
N GLY A 130 3.81 44.85 -21.06
CA GLY A 130 4.16 44.79 -22.50
C GLY A 130 5.48 45.44 -22.85
N ASP A 131 6.36 45.64 -21.88
CA ASP A 131 7.68 46.26 -22.12
C ASP A 131 8.76 45.27 -22.58
N GLY A 132 8.41 43.99 -22.65
CA GLY A 132 9.27 42.87 -23.09
C GLY A 132 10.16 42.31 -21.98
N LYS A 133 9.89 42.64 -20.72
CA LYS A 133 10.59 42.11 -19.53
C LYS A 133 9.57 41.64 -18.54
N VAL A 134 9.95 40.68 -17.73
CA VAL A 134 9.22 40.28 -16.54
C VAL A 134 9.94 40.86 -15.34
N ASP A 135 9.32 41.79 -14.66
CA ASP A 135 9.93 42.50 -13.54
C ASP A 135 8.93 42.83 -12.43
N THR A 136 9.34 43.69 -11.49
CA THR A 136 8.51 44.08 -10.37
C THR A 136 7.22 44.79 -10.78
N GLN A 137 7.18 45.38 -11.96
CA GLN A 137 6.00 46.11 -12.46
C GLN A 137 4.89 45.17 -12.95
N ASP A 138 5.20 43.92 -13.23
CA ASP A 138 4.22 42.89 -13.60
C ASP A 138 3.55 42.25 -12.39
N TRP A 139 4.03 42.55 -11.19
CA TRP A 139 3.48 42.03 -9.94
C TRP A 139 2.58 43.08 -9.29
N LEU A 140 1.46 42.67 -8.73
CA LEU A 140 0.64 43.56 -7.92
C LEU A 140 1.33 43.94 -6.62
N HIS A 141 1.15 45.17 -6.19
CA HIS A 141 1.77 45.70 -5.00
C HIS A 141 0.75 45.96 -3.87
N THR A 142 1.22 45.83 -2.66
CA THR A 142 0.46 46.18 -1.46
C THR A 142 0.10 47.65 -1.45
N LYS A 143 -0.90 48.03 -0.62
CA LYS A 143 -1.37 49.40 -0.49
C LYS A 143 -0.25 50.41 -0.28
N ASP A 144 0.77 50.07 0.52
CA ASP A 144 1.91 50.93 0.83
C ASP A 144 2.95 50.97 -0.29
N GLY A 145 2.94 49.98 -1.16
CA GLY A 145 3.83 49.83 -2.30
C GLY A 145 3.30 50.39 -3.61
N GLN A 146 2.13 50.98 -3.63
CA GLN A 146 1.55 51.57 -4.84
C GLN A 146 2.09 52.99 -5.07
N GLY A 147 2.33 53.32 -6.34
CA GLY A 147 2.77 54.64 -6.79
C GLY A 147 4.21 54.70 -7.27
N GLU A 148 4.50 55.72 -8.05
CA GLU A 148 5.79 55.93 -8.71
C GLU A 148 6.98 55.84 -7.72
N GLY A 149 7.91 54.97 -7.97
CA GLY A 149 9.11 54.73 -7.17
C GLY A 149 8.92 53.97 -5.87
N LYS A 150 7.72 53.42 -5.60
CA LYS A 150 7.44 52.57 -4.43
C LYS A 150 7.30 51.09 -4.79
N GLU A 151 7.19 50.78 -6.06
CA GLU A 151 7.01 49.43 -6.56
C GLU A 151 8.30 48.64 -6.48
N THR A 152 8.49 47.92 -5.36
CA THR A 152 9.65 47.11 -5.08
C THR A 152 9.21 45.67 -4.76
N GLU A 153 10.14 44.74 -4.86
CA GLU A 153 9.86 43.34 -4.49
C GLU A 153 9.29 43.17 -3.09
N ASP A 154 9.74 44.00 -2.13
CA ASP A 154 9.27 43.92 -0.74
C ASP A 154 7.81 44.35 -0.57
N ASN A 155 7.27 45.09 -1.53
CA ASN A 155 5.91 45.60 -1.52
C ASN A 155 4.97 44.81 -2.46
N GLN A 156 5.42 43.69 -3.02
CA GLN A 156 4.58 42.82 -3.85
C GLN A 156 3.54 42.10 -2.99
N ILE A 157 2.34 41.86 -3.55
CA ILE A 157 1.33 41.07 -2.85
C ILE A 157 1.80 39.63 -2.65
N THR A 158 1.37 39.06 -1.55
CA THR A 158 1.60 37.63 -1.27
C THR A 158 0.56 36.79 -2.00
N LEU A 159 1.02 35.84 -2.78
CA LEU A 159 0.20 34.85 -3.46
C LEU A 159 0.04 33.61 -2.60
N THR A 160 -1.14 33.04 -2.61
CA THR A 160 -1.45 31.71 -2.07
C THR A 160 -1.39 30.70 -3.20
N VAL A 161 -0.57 29.68 -3.03
CA VAL A 161 -0.38 28.56 -3.97
C VAL A 161 -0.85 27.29 -3.30
N ASN A 162 -1.75 26.55 -3.95
CA ASN A 162 -2.27 25.27 -3.46
C ASN A 162 -1.76 24.13 -4.32
N GLY A 163 -1.27 23.08 -3.68
CA GLY A 163 -0.84 21.85 -4.31
C GLY A 163 -1.67 20.65 -3.88
N SER A 164 -1.84 19.70 -4.76
CA SER A 164 -2.53 18.43 -4.50
C SER A 164 -1.84 17.26 -5.17
N ILE A 165 -1.80 16.12 -4.48
CA ILE A 165 -1.32 14.85 -5.03
C ILE A 165 -2.54 13.95 -5.26
N TYR A 166 -2.64 13.38 -6.45
CA TYR A 166 -3.65 12.39 -6.80
C TYR A 166 -2.98 11.09 -7.24
N GLY A 167 -3.47 9.93 -6.79
CA GLY A 167 -2.85 8.63 -7.07
C GLY A 167 -3.85 7.49 -7.16
N GLY A 168 -3.33 6.25 -7.13
CA GLY A 168 -4.15 5.04 -7.25
C GLY A 168 -4.63 4.76 -8.68
N MET A 169 -3.90 5.23 -9.69
CA MET A 169 -4.28 5.13 -11.09
C MET A 169 -3.50 4.05 -11.82
N THR A 170 -4.16 3.43 -12.81
CA THR A 170 -3.50 2.51 -13.71
C THR A 170 -2.63 3.26 -14.71
N ARG A 171 -1.73 2.53 -15.37
CA ARG A 171 -0.91 3.05 -16.43
C ARG A 171 -1.74 3.64 -17.58
N GLU A 172 -2.77 2.90 -18.02
CA GLU A 172 -3.63 3.31 -19.13
C GLU A 172 -4.36 4.62 -18.83
N GLN A 173 -4.77 4.82 -17.57
CA GLN A 173 -5.39 6.07 -17.12
C GLN A 173 -4.42 7.24 -17.16
N ALA A 174 -3.19 7.05 -16.68
CA ALA A 174 -2.15 8.07 -16.73
C ALA A 174 -1.74 8.41 -18.18
N GLU A 175 -1.51 7.40 -19.02
CA GLU A 175 -1.15 7.61 -20.44
C GLU A 175 -2.27 8.30 -21.22
N GLN A 176 -3.53 7.98 -20.94
CA GLN A 176 -4.66 8.66 -21.58
C GLN A 176 -4.72 10.13 -21.16
N ALA A 177 -4.56 10.40 -19.87
CA ALA A 177 -4.52 11.77 -19.36
C ALA A 177 -3.36 12.58 -19.98
N GLN A 178 -2.17 12.01 -20.10
CA GLN A 178 -1.04 12.65 -20.80
C GLN A 178 -1.34 12.97 -22.26
N LYS A 179 -1.96 12.04 -22.99
CA LYS A 179 -2.35 12.27 -24.40
C LYS A 179 -3.37 13.39 -24.52
N ASP A 180 -4.34 13.43 -23.64
CA ASP A 180 -5.37 14.47 -23.64
C ASP A 180 -4.77 15.83 -23.28
N THR A 181 -3.83 15.89 -22.35
CA THR A 181 -3.04 17.10 -22.03
C THR A 181 -2.26 17.58 -23.24
N THR A 182 -1.54 16.69 -23.92
CA THR A 182 -0.74 17.03 -25.11
C THR A 182 -1.59 17.55 -26.27
N ALA A 183 -2.83 17.08 -26.36
CA ALA A 183 -3.77 17.50 -27.39
C ALA A 183 -4.44 18.87 -27.11
N GLY A 184 -4.07 19.56 -26.01
CA GLY A 184 -4.64 20.86 -25.63
C GLY A 184 -6.08 20.79 -25.11
N LYS A 185 -6.53 19.61 -24.69
CA LYS A 185 -7.83 19.41 -24.06
C LYS A 185 -7.76 19.76 -22.58
N THR A 186 -8.89 20.19 -22.01
CA THR A 186 -9.05 20.23 -20.56
C THR A 186 -9.02 18.81 -20.03
N VAL A 187 -8.02 18.48 -19.20
CA VAL A 187 -7.85 17.15 -18.65
C VAL A 187 -8.57 17.08 -17.32
N GLU A 188 -9.59 16.22 -17.24
CA GLU A 188 -10.20 15.85 -15.97
C GLU A 188 -9.44 14.66 -15.38
N LEU A 189 -9.28 14.69 -14.06
CA LEU A 189 -8.73 13.54 -13.33
C LEU A 189 -9.65 12.32 -13.51
N PRO A 190 -9.09 11.12 -13.73
CA PRO A 190 -9.88 9.90 -13.75
C PRO A 190 -10.73 9.77 -12.47
N LYS A 191 -11.96 9.30 -12.58
CA LYS A 191 -12.87 9.14 -11.43
C LYS A 191 -12.32 8.27 -10.30
N GLN A 192 -11.37 7.40 -10.61
CA GLN A 192 -10.68 6.52 -9.66
C GLN A 192 -9.52 7.22 -8.95
N ALA A 193 -9.08 8.38 -9.43
CA ALA A 193 -8.03 9.15 -8.81
C ALA A 193 -8.42 9.52 -7.36
N VAL A 194 -7.54 9.18 -6.44
CA VAL A 194 -7.73 9.48 -5.01
C VAL A 194 -6.84 10.64 -4.65
N LYS A 195 -7.40 11.67 -4.04
CA LYS A 195 -6.61 12.75 -3.46
C LYS A 195 -5.84 12.20 -2.26
N LEU A 196 -4.52 12.34 -2.28
CA LEU A 196 -3.63 11.73 -1.31
C LEU A 196 -3.09 12.74 -0.31
N ALA A 197 -2.75 13.93 -0.79
CA ALA A 197 -2.19 14.97 0.03
C ALA A 197 -2.46 16.35 -0.55
N THR A 198 -2.31 17.36 0.31
CA THR A 198 -2.35 18.78 -0.04
C THR A 198 -1.14 19.51 0.52
N ALA A 199 -0.77 20.61 -0.12
CA ALA A 199 0.18 21.57 0.42
C ALA A 199 -0.30 22.99 0.08
N THR A 200 -0.04 23.95 0.95
CA THR A 200 -0.33 25.36 0.70
C THR A 200 0.86 26.17 1.19
N PHE A 201 1.32 27.07 0.35
CA PHE A 201 2.32 28.07 0.76
C PHE A 201 1.97 29.45 0.24
N THR A 202 2.59 30.45 0.80
CA THR A 202 2.43 31.84 0.40
C THR A 202 3.78 32.43 0.05
N THR A 203 3.82 33.25 -0.99
CA THR A 203 5.03 33.96 -1.40
C THR A 203 4.69 35.25 -2.12
N ASN A 204 5.57 36.23 -2.02
CA ASN A 204 5.50 37.48 -2.75
C ASN A 204 6.63 37.63 -3.79
N LYS A 205 7.32 36.53 -4.12
CA LYS A 205 8.46 36.55 -5.04
C LYS A 205 8.35 35.44 -6.08
N ALA A 206 8.79 35.71 -7.29
CA ALA A 206 9.08 34.69 -8.29
C ALA A 206 10.26 33.85 -7.84
N GLY A 207 10.27 32.57 -8.17
CA GLY A 207 11.37 31.67 -7.81
C GLY A 207 11.01 30.20 -7.81
N ASP A 208 11.97 29.40 -7.42
CA ASP A 208 11.84 27.95 -7.26
C ASP A 208 11.57 27.59 -5.79
N TYR A 209 10.55 26.82 -5.55
CA TYR A 209 10.07 26.43 -4.23
C TYR A 209 10.04 24.92 -4.08
N LEU A 210 10.60 24.39 -2.97
CA LEU A 210 10.54 22.97 -2.66
C LEU A 210 9.34 22.68 -1.76
N ILE A 211 8.51 21.73 -2.17
CA ILE A 211 7.48 21.10 -1.35
C ILE A 211 7.96 19.70 -1.01
N SER A 212 7.87 19.30 0.26
CA SER A 212 8.36 17.98 0.70
C SER A 212 7.48 17.38 1.79
N SER A 213 7.48 16.05 1.90
CA SER A 213 6.88 15.35 3.04
C SER A 213 7.82 15.29 4.27
N SER A 214 9.06 15.78 4.15
CA SER A 214 10.06 15.76 5.22
C SER A 214 10.46 17.16 5.67
N ASP A 215 10.47 17.37 6.99
CA ASP A 215 10.99 18.59 7.61
C ASP A 215 12.50 18.77 7.40
N GLU A 216 13.23 17.67 7.22
CA GLU A 216 14.69 17.72 7.04
C GLU A 216 15.09 18.46 5.76
N ASP A 217 14.22 18.45 4.76
CA ASP A 217 14.42 19.19 3.51
C ASP A 217 14.24 20.70 3.67
N LYS A 218 13.67 21.17 4.79
CA LYS A 218 13.29 22.56 5.04
C LYS A 218 12.49 23.16 3.88
N PRO A 219 11.38 22.51 3.50
CA PRO A 219 10.57 22.96 2.37
C PRO A 219 9.82 24.26 2.71
N VAL A 220 9.33 24.96 1.69
CA VAL A 220 8.42 26.10 1.88
C VAL A 220 7.08 25.66 2.44
N ALA A 221 6.63 24.46 2.08
CA ALA A 221 5.44 23.79 2.62
C ALA A 221 5.65 22.29 2.68
N GLN A 222 4.91 21.65 3.60
CA GLN A 222 4.88 20.21 3.70
C GLN A 222 3.63 19.64 3.04
N TRP A 223 3.79 18.47 2.44
CA TRP A 223 2.66 17.64 2.05
C TRP A 223 1.92 17.16 3.30
N LYS A 224 0.64 17.49 3.39
CA LYS A 224 -0.27 17.05 4.44
C LYS A 224 -1.18 15.97 3.87
N ALA A 225 -1.18 14.81 4.52
CA ALA A 225 -2.06 13.71 4.14
C ALA A 225 -3.54 14.11 4.21
N GLU A 226 -4.33 13.65 3.27
CA GLU A 226 -5.79 13.67 3.38
C GLU A 226 -6.25 12.68 4.47
N ASP A 227 -7.46 12.86 4.97
CA ASP A 227 -8.01 12.02 6.03
C ASP A 227 -7.97 10.53 5.66
N GLY A 228 -7.34 9.74 6.51
CA GLY A 228 -7.17 8.30 6.32
C GLY A 228 -6.07 7.90 5.35
N VAL A 229 -5.27 8.84 4.84
CA VAL A 229 -4.11 8.55 3.99
C VAL A 229 -2.84 8.50 4.83
N ASP A 230 -2.06 7.45 4.61
CA ASP A 230 -0.70 7.32 5.15
C ASP A 230 0.32 7.61 4.05
N LEU A 231 1.05 8.72 4.16
CA LEU A 231 2.09 9.10 3.18
C LEU A 231 3.25 8.11 3.11
N THR A 232 3.44 7.30 4.15
CA THR A 232 4.48 6.24 4.14
C THR A 232 4.03 4.97 3.42
N ASN A 233 2.72 4.84 3.16
CA ASN A 233 2.12 3.71 2.47
C ASN A 233 1.14 4.17 1.38
N LEU A 234 1.60 5.03 0.49
CA LEU A 234 0.80 5.47 -0.65
C LEU A 234 0.40 4.28 -1.55
N PRO A 235 -0.77 4.36 -2.23
CA PRO A 235 -1.17 3.33 -3.18
C PRO A 235 -0.15 3.20 -4.31
N SER A 236 0.21 1.96 -4.66
CA SER A 236 1.00 1.66 -5.84
C SER A 236 0.25 2.06 -7.12
N GLY A 237 0.99 2.35 -8.18
CA GLY A 237 0.46 2.83 -9.43
C GLY A 237 0.87 4.26 -9.72
N TYR A 238 0.20 4.90 -10.67
CA TYR A 238 0.55 6.24 -11.12
C TYR A 238 -0.10 7.31 -10.25
N ALA A 239 0.67 8.35 -9.98
CA ALA A 239 0.23 9.55 -9.29
C ALA A 239 0.68 10.81 -10.05
N THR A 240 -0.01 11.92 -9.82
CA THR A 240 0.30 13.23 -10.40
C THR A 240 0.21 14.31 -9.35
N PHE A 241 1.00 15.33 -9.53
CA PHE A 241 1.01 16.55 -8.74
C PHE A 241 0.33 17.64 -9.54
N VAL A 242 -0.43 18.49 -8.89
CA VAL A 242 -1.17 19.57 -9.53
C VAL A 242 -1.16 20.77 -8.62
N PHE A 243 -0.74 21.91 -9.14
CA PHE A 243 -0.79 23.18 -8.41
C PHE A 243 -1.77 24.14 -9.04
N ASP A 244 -2.34 24.98 -8.21
CA ASP A 244 -3.23 26.05 -8.63
C ASP A 244 -3.02 27.35 -7.86
N ILE A 245 -3.31 28.46 -8.55
CA ILE A 245 -3.38 29.80 -8.01
C ILE A 245 -4.72 30.36 -8.45
N ALA A 246 -5.72 30.30 -7.57
CA ALA A 246 -7.07 30.74 -7.87
C ALA A 246 -7.35 32.11 -7.27
N ASN A 247 -8.04 32.97 -8.00
CA ASN A 247 -8.42 34.31 -7.55
C ASN A 247 -9.17 34.29 -6.20
N ARG A 248 -10.05 33.31 -6.01
CA ARG A 248 -10.85 33.16 -4.79
C ARG A 248 -10.03 32.88 -3.53
N ASP A 249 -8.81 32.35 -3.70
CA ASP A 249 -7.94 31.93 -2.58
C ASP A 249 -6.97 33.05 -2.18
N GLN A 250 -7.03 34.21 -2.85
CA GLN A 250 -6.11 35.33 -2.63
C GLN A 250 -6.74 36.38 -1.69
N ASP A 251 -5.98 36.80 -0.72
CA ASP A 251 -6.35 37.87 0.22
C ASP A 251 -5.90 39.24 -0.31
N THR A 252 -6.28 39.56 -1.55
CA THR A 252 -5.81 40.78 -2.22
C THR A 252 -6.49 42.05 -1.69
N GLU A 253 -7.75 41.97 -1.24
CA GLU A 253 -8.45 43.11 -0.67
C GLU A 253 -7.72 43.70 0.54
N ASN A 254 -7.35 42.83 1.49
CA ASN A 254 -6.59 43.27 2.68
C ASN A 254 -5.21 43.80 2.34
N GLN A 255 -4.56 43.24 1.34
CA GLN A 255 -3.21 43.63 0.94
C GLN A 255 -3.19 44.92 0.13
N THR A 256 -4.08 45.05 -0.85
CA THR A 256 -4.07 46.17 -1.79
C THR A 256 -5.00 47.32 -1.37
N GLY A 257 -6.01 47.04 -0.54
CA GLY A 257 -7.06 47.97 -0.19
C GLY A 257 -8.03 48.29 -1.34
N ILE A 258 -8.01 47.52 -2.41
CA ILE A 258 -8.88 47.62 -3.56
C ILE A 258 -9.88 46.46 -3.47
N GLU A 259 -11.18 46.77 -3.45
CA GLU A 259 -12.19 45.72 -3.53
C GLU A 259 -12.03 44.95 -4.84
N PRO A 260 -11.84 43.62 -4.78
CA PRO A 260 -11.65 42.86 -5.99
C PRO A 260 -12.92 42.83 -6.83
N SER A 261 -12.80 43.19 -8.11
CA SER A 261 -13.82 42.80 -9.07
C SER A 261 -13.83 41.28 -9.23
N ARG A 262 -14.89 40.72 -9.80
CA ARG A 262 -15.04 39.25 -9.94
C ARG A 262 -13.84 38.52 -10.59
N ASP A 263 -13.10 39.22 -11.44
CA ASP A 263 -11.98 38.71 -12.22
C ASP A 263 -10.62 39.28 -11.75
N TYR A 264 -10.62 39.96 -10.62
CA TYR A 264 -9.42 40.55 -10.01
C TYR A 264 -8.87 39.62 -8.93
N PRO A 265 -7.54 39.47 -8.73
CA PRO A 265 -6.43 40.24 -9.35
C PRO A 265 -5.89 39.66 -10.65
N PHE A 266 -6.25 38.43 -11.00
CA PHE A 266 -5.71 37.75 -12.17
C PHE A 266 -6.71 37.76 -13.33
N ALA A 267 -6.20 37.83 -14.54
CA ALA A 267 -7.04 37.69 -15.72
C ALA A 267 -7.77 36.34 -15.75
N LYS A 268 -7.15 35.29 -15.22
CA LYS A 268 -7.73 33.95 -15.05
C LYS A 268 -7.01 33.19 -13.93
N ASP A 269 -7.72 32.26 -13.33
CA ASP A 269 -7.11 31.27 -12.46
C ASP A 269 -6.04 30.46 -13.20
N VAL A 270 -5.00 30.06 -12.48
CA VAL A 270 -3.92 29.23 -13.00
C VAL A 270 -4.03 27.84 -12.42
N HIS A 271 -4.12 26.85 -13.31
CA HIS A 271 -4.15 25.43 -12.94
C HIS A 271 -3.16 24.68 -13.80
N GLU A 272 -2.33 23.86 -13.16
CA GLU A 272 -1.49 22.92 -13.90
C GLU A 272 -2.32 21.77 -14.45
N ALA A 273 -1.91 21.27 -15.59
CA ALA A 273 -2.52 20.09 -16.17
C ALA A 273 -1.98 18.82 -15.47
N PRO A 274 -2.85 17.90 -15.04
CA PRO A 274 -2.42 16.65 -14.43
C PRO A 274 -1.69 15.75 -15.45
N PHE A 275 -0.81 14.90 -14.95
CA PHE A 275 -0.08 13.91 -15.75
C PHE A 275 0.79 14.47 -16.87
N THR A 276 1.32 15.66 -16.72
CA THR A 276 2.44 16.07 -17.58
C THR A 276 3.64 15.13 -17.31
N ALA A 277 4.58 15.07 -18.21
CA ALA A 277 5.75 14.21 -18.04
C ALA A 277 6.51 14.56 -16.75
N ASP A 278 6.65 15.86 -16.47
CA ASP A 278 7.36 16.36 -15.28
C ASP A 278 6.64 16.06 -13.97
N GLU A 279 5.30 15.84 -14.01
CA GLU A 279 4.44 15.67 -12.85
C GLU A 279 3.94 14.25 -12.63
N THR A 280 4.39 13.30 -13.44
CA THR A 280 3.97 11.91 -13.33
C THR A 280 4.97 11.10 -12.53
N VAL A 281 4.50 10.45 -11.47
CA VAL A 281 5.28 9.49 -10.68
C VAL A 281 4.64 8.11 -10.73
N MET A 282 5.45 7.08 -10.58
CA MET A 282 5.01 5.70 -10.38
C MET A 282 5.44 5.23 -8.98
N ILE A 283 4.47 4.96 -8.12
CA ILE A 283 4.70 4.40 -6.79
C ILE A 283 4.78 2.88 -6.95
N ARG A 284 5.91 2.31 -6.53
CA ARG A 284 6.25 0.90 -6.73
C ARG A 284 5.32 -0.02 -5.95
N LEU A 285 4.97 -1.15 -6.55
CA LEU A 285 4.19 -2.19 -5.87
C LEU A 285 5.06 -2.89 -4.82
N THR A 286 4.57 -2.91 -3.59
CA THR A 286 5.07 -3.72 -2.48
C THR A 286 3.92 -4.59 -1.99
N PRO A 287 3.77 -5.83 -2.46
CA PRO A 287 2.68 -6.69 -2.00
C PRO A 287 2.91 -7.12 -0.55
N LYS A 288 1.82 -7.36 0.18
CA LYS A 288 1.86 -8.04 1.46
C LYS A 288 1.74 -9.54 1.21
N LEU A 289 2.59 -10.32 1.86
CA LEU A 289 2.51 -11.77 1.87
C LEU A 289 1.93 -12.28 3.18
N ASP A 290 1.10 -13.31 3.08
CA ASP A 290 0.58 -14.08 4.20
C ASP A 290 0.39 -15.52 3.70
N SER A 291 0.35 -16.52 4.58
CA SER A 291 0.01 -17.87 4.15
C SER A 291 -0.81 -18.63 5.18
N THR A 292 -1.42 -19.73 4.73
CA THR A 292 -2.25 -20.56 5.58
C THR A 292 -2.19 -22.01 5.12
N VAL A 293 -1.74 -22.88 6.00
CA VAL A 293 -1.74 -24.33 5.75
C VAL A 293 -3.17 -24.89 5.77
N SER A 294 -3.44 -25.86 4.92
CA SER A 294 -4.75 -26.52 4.84
C SER A 294 -5.09 -27.31 6.11
N SER A 295 -4.08 -27.81 6.80
CA SER A 295 -4.22 -28.59 8.04
C SER A 295 -3.08 -28.25 8.99
N LYS A 296 -3.41 -27.75 10.18
CA LYS A 296 -2.43 -27.43 11.23
C LYS A 296 -1.90 -28.64 11.96
N GLU A 297 -2.64 -29.76 11.93
CA GLU A 297 -2.25 -31.04 12.51
C GLU A 297 -2.45 -32.14 11.48
N VAL A 298 -1.40 -32.90 11.21
CA VAL A 298 -1.39 -34.05 10.30
C VAL A 298 -0.65 -35.23 10.93
N LYS A 299 -0.90 -36.46 10.47
CA LYS A 299 -0.12 -37.62 10.83
C LYS A 299 1.04 -37.80 9.87
N ALA A 300 2.15 -38.36 10.35
CA ALA A 300 3.28 -38.70 9.49
C ALA A 300 2.81 -39.63 8.37
N GLY A 301 3.15 -39.26 7.13
CA GLY A 301 2.69 -39.93 5.90
C GLY A 301 1.46 -39.31 5.24
N GLU A 302 0.79 -38.35 5.88
CA GLU A 302 -0.31 -37.60 5.27
C GLU A 302 0.20 -36.40 4.45
N THR A 303 -0.63 -35.95 3.52
CA THR A 303 -0.34 -34.79 2.66
C THR A 303 -0.97 -33.52 3.21
N THR A 304 -0.34 -32.39 2.93
CA THR A 304 -0.89 -31.07 3.18
C THR A 304 -0.58 -30.15 2.01
N VAL A 305 -1.21 -28.98 1.95
CA VAL A 305 -0.95 -27.90 1.01
C VAL A 305 -0.85 -26.59 1.77
N ASP A 306 -0.12 -25.64 1.23
CA ASP A 306 -0.13 -24.27 1.72
C ASP A 306 -0.85 -23.34 0.74
N LYS A 307 -1.39 -22.25 1.25
CA LYS A 307 -2.10 -21.21 0.51
C LYS A 307 -1.41 -19.88 0.74
N LEU A 308 -0.63 -19.45 -0.24
CA LEU A 308 -0.05 -18.10 -0.24
C LEU A 308 -1.13 -17.08 -0.56
N VAL A 309 -1.21 -16.03 0.24
CA VAL A 309 -2.05 -14.86 0.00
C VAL A 309 -1.16 -13.69 -0.41
N VAL A 310 -1.33 -13.24 -1.64
CA VAL A 310 -0.69 -12.02 -2.16
C VAL A 310 -1.71 -10.91 -2.04
N ALA A 311 -1.52 -10.02 -1.09
CA ALA A 311 -2.47 -8.99 -0.72
C ALA A 311 -1.93 -7.58 -1.00
N LYS A 312 -2.82 -6.60 -0.97
CA LYS A 312 -2.51 -5.18 -1.02
C LYS A 312 -1.95 -4.72 0.31
N THR A 313 -0.97 -3.82 0.30
CA THR A 313 -0.55 -3.06 1.49
C THR A 313 -1.37 -1.80 1.69
N ASN A 314 -1.95 -1.28 0.60
CA ASN A 314 -2.93 -0.21 0.60
C ASN A 314 -4.14 -0.65 -0.23
N GLU A 315 -5.35 -0.40 0.24
CA GLU A 315 -6.60 -0.83 -0.45
C GLU A 315 -6.70 -0.34 -1.90
N LYS A 316 -6.07 0.79 -2.20
CA LYS A 316 -6.04 1.40 -3.54
C LYS A 316 -4.85 0.94 -4.40
N ASP A 317 -4.04 -0.01 -3.92
CA ASP A 317 -2.93 -0.55 -4.70
C ASP A 317 -3.41 -1.07 -6.06
N VAL A 318 -2.66 -0.71 -7.10
CA VAL A 318 -2.88 -1.14 -8.47
C VAL A 318 -1.80 -2.14 -8.85
N TRP A 319 -2.21 -3.25 -9.47
CA TRP A 319 -1.26 -4.21 -10.03
C TRP A 319 -0.58 -3.62 -11.26
N PRO A 320 0.75 -3.63 -11.35
CA PRO A 320 1.46 -3.05 -12.47
C PRO A 320 1.26 -3.86 -13.76
N THR A 321 1.38 -3.17 -14.90
CA THR A 321 1.27 -3.77 -16.22
C THR A 321 2.55 -3.55 -17.02
N TYR A 322 2.82 -4.42 -17.99
CA TYR A 322 3.94 -4.25 -18.88
C TYR A 322 3.78 -2.97 -19.73
N PRO A 323 4.84 -2.18 -19.82
CA PRO A 323 4.84 -1.01 -20.70
C PRO A 323 4.75 -1.43 -22.16
N GLU A 324 4.31 -0.49 -23.03
CA GLU A 324 4.41 -0.69 -24.45
C GLU A 324 5.87 -0.79 -24.87
N THR A 325 6.18 -1.83 -25.60
CA THR A 325 7.45 -1.94 -26.30
C THR A 325 7.17 -2.21 -27.75
N ASN A 326 8.16 -1.95 -28.60
CA ASN A 326 8.14 -2.45 -29.98
C ASN A 326 8.21 -3.98 -29.89
N VAL A 327 7.06 -4.59 -29.87
CA VAL A 327 6.87 -6.03 -29.68
C VAL A 327 7.43 -6.74 -30.89
N THR A 328 8.50 -7.50 -30.71
CA THR A 328 8.89 -8.55 -31.63
C THR A 328 8.01 -9.77 -31.40
N GLU A 329 7.77 -10.57 -32.42
CA GLU A 329 6.90 -11.73 -32.39
C GLU A 329 7.22 -12.63 -31.18
N GLY A 330 6.25 -12.79 -30.26
CA GLY A 330 6.39 -13.60 -29.03
C GLY A 330 6.52 -12.81 -27.72
N GLU A 331 6.53 -11.48 -27.74
CA GLU A 331 6.62 -10.64 -26.54
C GLU A 331 5.24 -10.36 -25.91
N THR A 332 5.27 -10.06 -24.63
CA THR A 332 4.07 -9.78 -23.84
C THR A 332 3.38 -8.50 -24.29
N PRO A 333 2.09 -8.51 -24.65
CA PRO A 333 1.38 -7.32 -25.10
C PRO A 333 1.32 -6.21 -24.03
N LYS A 334 1.30 -4.95 -24.50
CA LYS A 334 1.02 -3.79 -23.64
C LYS A 334 -0.22 -3.99 -22.80
N GLY A 335 -0.18 -3.56 -21.53
CA GLY A 335 -1.30 -3.65 -20.60
C GLY A 335 -1.50 -5.05 -20.00
N THR A 336 -0.69 -6.04 -20.40
CA THR A 336 -0.69 -7.33 -19.71
C THR A 336 -0.22 -7.14 -18.28
N PRO A 337 -0.91 -7.72 -17.28
CA PRO A 337 -0.47 -7.65 -15.90
C PRO A 337 0.95 -8.22 -15.73
N LEU A 338 1.75 -7.56 -14.92
CA LEU A 338 3.10 -8.02 -14.60
C LEU A 338 3.05 -9.39 -13.92
N SER A 339 3.88 -10.34 -14.36
CA SER A 339 4.02 -11.65 -13.76
C SER A 339 5.07 -11.63 -12.66
N LEU A 340 4.70 -12.11 -11.45
CA LEU A 340 5.56 -12.23 -10.28
C LEU A 340 5.68 -13.68 -9.85
N ASP A 341 6.88 -14.06 -9.39
CA ASP A 341 7.16 -15.37 -8.82
C ASP A 341 7.42 -15.25 -7.32
N PHE A 342 6.93 -16.23 -6.57
CA PHE A 342 7.08 -16.32 -5.13
C PHE A 342 7.71 -17.67 -4.77
N HIS A 343 8.71 -17.64 -3.90
CA HIS A 343 9.42 -18.82 -3.42
C HIS A 343 9.00 -19.14 -1.99
N GLY A 344 8.51 -20.36 -1.78
CA GLY A 344 8.11 -20.89 -0.49
C GLY A 344 9.03 -21.99 -0.01
N VAL A 345 9.45 -21.93 1.24
CA VAL A 345 10.27 -22.95 1.88
C VAL A 345 9.61 -23.40 3.17
N LEU A 346 9.44 -24.71 3.31
CA LEU A 346 9.00 -25.33 4.56
C LEU A 346 10.19 -25.73 5.39
N TYR A 347 10.23 -25.30 6.63
CA TYR A 347 11.29 -25.61 7.58
C TYR A 347 10.76 -26.49 8.71
N LYS A 348 11.54 -27.51 9.09
CA LYS A 348 11.36 -28.22 10.36
C LYS A 348 12.07 -27.46 11.45
N VAL A 349 11.34 -27.06 12.47
CA VAL A 349 11.83 -26.23 13.58
C VAL A 349 12.13 -27.05 14.82
N SER A 350 11.37 -28.14 15.02
CA SER A 350 11.51 -29.02 16.18
C SER A 350 11.08 -30.44 15.85
N ASP A 351 11.69 -31.43 16.51
CA ASP A 351 11.22 -32.84 16.51
C ASP A 351 9.97 -33.06 17.38
N ASP A 352 9.71 -32.13 18.29
CA ASP A 352 8.51 -32.15 19.14
C ASP A 352 7.33 -31.48 18.41
N PRO A 353 6.25 -32.22 18.12
CA PRO A 353 5.06 -31.65 17.47
C PRO A 353 4.28 -30.67 18.37
N SER A 354 4.61 -30.56 19.64
CA SER A 354 3.99 -29.61 20.58
C SER A 354 4.83 -28.35 20.80
N ALA A 355 6.01 -28.25 20.18
CA ALA A 355 6.91 -27.11 20.34
C ALA A 355 6.23 -25.79 19.91
N ALA A 356 6.41 -24.76 20.73
CA ALA A 356 6.04 -23.41 20.35
C ALA A 356 7.06 -22.85 19.37
N ILE A 357 6.57 -22.09 18.39
CA ILE A 357 7.41 -21.29 17.49
C ILE A 357 7.10 -19.83 17.78
N GLU A 358 8.13 -19.05 18.00
CA GLU A 358 8.02 -17.60 18.12
C GLU A 358 7.99 -16.96 16.71
N GLU A 359 7.19 -15.94 16.55
CA GLU A 359 7.15 -15.14 15.34
C GLU A 359 8.41 -14.26 15.25
N THR A 360 9.12 -14.34 14.12
CA THR A 360 10.38 -13.63 13.87
C THR A 360 10.44 -13.09 12.44
N ASP A 361 11.21 -12.03 12.22
CA ASP A 361 11.43 -11.48 10.87
C ASP A 361 12.36 -12.35 10.01
N THR A 362 13.07 -13.29 10.61
CA THR A 362 14.05 -14.14 9.94
C THR A 362 13.86 -15.60 10.31
N VAL A 363 14.21 -16.49 9.40
CA VAL A 363 14.23 -17.93 9.67
C VAL A 363 15.30 -18.24 10.73
N PRO A 364 14.98 -18.96 11.81
CA PRO A 364 15.95 -19.36 12.83
C PRO A 364 17.10 -20.20 12.24
N GLU A 365 18.32 -20.02 12.73
CA GLU A 365 19.51 -20.74 12.24
C GLU A 365 19.43 -22.27 12.40
N ASN A 366 18.70 -22.74 13.41
CA ASN A 366 18.49 -24.16 13.67
C ASN A 366 17.34 -24.78 12.87
N ALA A 367 16.60 -24.00 12.09
CA ALA A 367 15.52 -24.51 11.26
C ALA A 367 16.08 -25.25 10.05
N VAL A 368 15.58 -26.46 9.79
CA VAL A 368 16.05 -27.32 8.71
C VAL A 368 15.07 -27.26 7.54
N LYS A 369 15.58 -26.89 6.37
CA LYS A 369 14.78 -26.91 5.12
C LYS A 369 14.39 -28.34 4.77
N VAL A 370 13.09 -28.58 4.56
CA VAL A 370 12.55 -29.91 4.24
C VAL A 370 11.79 -29.99 2.93
N HIS A 371 11.23 -28.84 2.48
CA HIS A 371 10.54 -28.76 1.21
C HIS A 371 10.66 -27.34 0.67
N GLU A 372 10.64 -27.20 -0.65
CA GLU A 372 10.58 -25.91 -1.33
C GLU A 372 9.66 -25.98 -2.55
N THR A 373 9.02 -24.88 -2.86
CA THR A 373 8.11 -24.77 -3.99
C THR A 373 8.07 -23.33 -4.51
N ASP A 374 7.73 -23.17 -5.77
CA ASP A 374 7.50 -21.86 -6.38
C ASP A 374 6.04 -21.71 -6.79
N ILE A 375 5.47 -20.54 -6.55
CA ILE A 375 4.24 -20.09 -7.18
C ILE A 375 4.63 -19.09 -8.25
N LYS A 376 4.48 -19.46 -9.51
CA LYS A 376 4.88 -18.68 -10.68
C LYS A 376 3.71 -18.02 -11.36
N ASP A 377 4.00 -17.03 -12.21
CA ASP A 377 3.04 -16.36 -13.08
C ASP A 377 1.86 -15.72 -12.33
N VAL A 378 2.13 -15.16 -11.16
CA VAL A 378 1.14 -14.42 -10.38
C VAL A 378 0.94 -13.05 -11.02
N THR A 379 -0.26 -12.78 -11.51
CA THR A 379 -0.63 -11.57 -12.28
C THR A 379 -1.66 -10.70 -11.61
N LYS A 380 -2.03 -10.96 -10.35
CA LYS A 380 -3.00 -10.18 -9.57
C LYS A 380 -2.91 -10.51 -8.09
N PHE A 381 -3.50 -9.67 -7.27
CA PHE A 381 -3.75 -10.00 -5.86
C PHE A 381 -4.71 -11.19 -5.74
N GLY A 382 -4.46 -12.08 -4.78
CA GLY A 382 -5.29 -13.26 -4.60
C GLY A 382 -4.65 -14.33 -3.74
N THR A 383 -5.31 -15.49 -3.70
CA THR A 383 -4.83 -16.67 -2.99
C THR A 383 -4.38 -17.74 -3.98
N TYR A 384 -3.22 -18.30 -3.76
CA TYR A 384 -2.56 -19.28 -4.61
C TYR A 384 -2.24 -20.51 -3.77
N THR A 385 -2.49 -21.70 -4.30
CA THR A 385 -2.31 -22.95 -3.57
C THR A 385 -1.12 -23.71 -4.13
N THR A 386 -0.27 -24.24 -3.24
CA THR A 386 0.86 -25.12 -3.62
C THR A 386 0.35 -26.47 -4.10
N ASP A 387 1.23 -27.22 -4.77
CA ASP A 387 1.05 -28.65 -4.91
C ASP A 387 1.02 -29.32 -3.53
N SER A 388 0.40 -30.50 -3.46
CA SER A 388 0.37 -31.29 -2.23
C SER A 388 1.74 -31.91 -1.95
N PHE A 389 2.17 -31.89 -0.70
CA PHE A 389 3.41 -32.53 -0.26
C PHE A 389 3.17 -33.40 0.96
N THR A 390 4.04 -34.41 1.17
CA THR A 390 3.90 -35.41 2.23
C THR A 390 4.94 -35.16 3.31
N LEU A 391 4.50 -35.11 4.57
CA LEU A 391 5.38 -35.01 5.73
C LEU A 391 5.54 -36.39 6.40
N THR A 392 6.75 -36.95 6.33
CA THR A 392 7.05 -38.32 6.82
C THR A 392 7.55 -38.39 8.25
N GLU A 393 8.08 -37.28 8.78
CA GLU A 393 8.65 -37.21 10.12
C GLU A 393 7.78 -36.42 11.07
N SER A 394 7.70 -36.86 12.32
CA SER A 394 7.03 -36.06 13.38
C SER A 394 7.82 -34.81 13.72
N GLY A 395 7.12 -33.75 14.10
CA GLY A 395 7.74 -32.48 14.48
C GLY A 395 6.83 -31.29 14.25
N THR A 396 7.39 -30.11 14.49
CA THR A 396 6.76 -28.82 14.20
C THR A 396 7.46 -28.17 13.03
N TYR A 397 6.68 -27.72 12.05
CA TYR A 397 7.11 -27.15 10.79
C TYR A 397 6.49 -25.79 10.58
N ALA A 398 7.17 -24.90 9.84
CA ALA A 398 6.64 -23.59 9.46
C ALA A 398 7.05 -23.24 8.03
N TRP A 399 6.13 -22.63 7.29
CA TRP A 399 6.39 -22.07 5.97
C TRP A 399 7.04 -20.69 6.07
N HIS A 400 7.82 -20.35 5.08
CA HIS A 400 8.34 -19.02 4.86
C HIS A 400 8.29 -18.67 3.38
N TRP A 401 7.57 -17.60 3.04
CA TRP A 401 7.42 -17.13 1.68
C TRP A 401 8.19 -15.84 1.44
N VAL A 402 8.80 -15.75 0.28
CA VAL A 402 9.59 -14.60 -0.13
C VAL A 402 9.37 -14.30 -1.61
N MET A 403 9.32 -13.01 -1.92
CA MET A 403 9.46 -12.46 -3.27
C MET A 403 10.70 -11.57 -3.29
N THR A 404 11.57 -11.78 -4.25
CA THR A 404 12.64 -10.82 -4.55
C THR A 404 12.50 -10.37 -6.00
N PRO A 405 12.81 -9.13 -6.32
CA PRO A 405 12.76 -8.66 -7.70
C PRO A 405 13.62 -9.51 -8.65
N SER A 406 14.70 -10.12 -8.15
CA SER A 406 15.55 -11.03 -8.91
C SER A 406 14.86 -12.32 -9.35
N LEU A 407 13.77 -12.72 -8.69
CA LEU A 407 12.99 -13.90 -9.07
C LEU A 407 12.03 -13.63 -10.23
N THR A 408 11.79 -12.37 -10.57
CA THR A 408 10.80 -11.97 -11.57
C THR A 408 11.34 -11.86 -12.99
N GLY A 409 12.45 -12.53 -13.29
CA GLY A 409 13.01 -12.66 -14.64
C GLY A 409 14.43 -12.09 -14.81
N ASP A 410 15.05 -12.40 -15.93
CA ASP A 410 16.40 -11.97 -16.27
C ASP A 410 16.40 -10.50 -16.72
N GLN A 411 16.64 -9.62 -15.78
CA GLN A 411 16.67 -8.16 -15.98
C GLN A 411 17.81 -7.71 -16.93
N ASN A 412 18.86 -8.50 -17.05
CA ASN A 412 20.03 -8.14 -17.83
C ASN A 412 19.86 -8.43 -19.34
N HIS A 413 18.96 -9.32 -19.70
CA HIS A 413 18.77 -9.77 -21.08
C HIS A 413 17.38 -9.46 -21.65
N ASN A 414 16.42 -9.08 -20.82
CA ASN A 414 15.07 -8.71 -21.26
C ASN A 414 14.72 -7.27 -20.86
N PRO A 415 14.68 -6.32 -21.82
CA PRO A 415 14.30 -4.94 -21.55
C PRO A 415 12.90 -4.78 -20.92
N LEU A 416 11.97 -5.70 -21.21
CA LEU A 416 10.63 -5.71 -20.62
C LEU A 416 10.67 -6.07 -19.14
N ALA A 417 11.47 -7.07 -18.79
CA ALA A 417 11.67 -7.45 -17.41
C ALA A 417 12.30 -6.30 -16.59
N ALA A 418 13.24 -5.56 -17.19
CA ALA A 418 13.83 -4.39 -16.55
C ALA A 418 12.82 -3.27 -16.30
N LEU A 419 11.94 -2.99 -17.28
CA LEU A 419 10.87 -1.99 -17.12
C LEU A 419 9.81 -2.43 -16.10
N ALA A 420 9.49 -3.71 -16.09
CA ALA A 420 8.59 -4.29 -15.11
C ALA A 420 9.18 -4.22 -13.69
N TRP A 421 10.46 -4.54 -13.55
CA TRP A 421 11.19 -4.48 -12.29
C TRP A 421 11.19 -3.07 -11.66
N ARG A 422 11.20 -2.01 -12.47
CA ARG A 422 11.10 -0.62 -11.97
C ARG A 422 9.79 -0.32 -11.26
N GLN A 423 8.73 -1.04 -11.57
CA GLN A 423 7.40 -0.88 -10.97
C GLN A 423 7.22 -1.67 -9.67
N LEU A 424 8.22 -2.49 -9.31
CA LEU A 424 8.24 -3.29 -8.09
C LEU A 424 9.20 -2.70 -7.07
N THR A 425 8.91 -2.88 -5.79
CA THR A 425 9.87 -2.57 -4.73
C THR A 425 11.19 -3.32 -4.97
N HIS A 426 12.29 -2.66 -4.70
CA HIS A 426 13.62 -3.28 -4.80
C HIS A 426 13.99 -4.07 -3.54
N GLY A 427 13.23 -3.89 -2.47
CA GLY A 427 13.40 -4.63 -1.23
C GLY A 427 12.88 -6.06 -1.32
N LYS A 428 13.41 -6.92 -0.46
CA LYS A 428 12.88 -8.26 -0.23
C LYS A 428 11.49 -8.14 0.39
N VAL A 429 10.50 -8.81 -0.19
CA VAL A 429 9.15 -8.92 0.37
C VAL A 429 9.01 -10.32 0.96
N GLN A 430 8.67 -10.41 2.22
CA GLN A 430 8.45 -11.65 2.95
C GLN A 430 7.41 -11.45 4.03
N HIS A 431 6.81 -12.53 4.50
CA HIS A 431 6.05 -12.49 5.75
C HIS A 431 6.94 -12.89 6.95
N ALA A 432 6.48 -12.62 8.15
CA ALA A 432 7.16 -13.07 9.36
C ALA A 432 7.17 -14.61 9.43
N PHE A 433 8.28 -15.19 9.86
CA PHE A 433 8.40 -16.64 10.08
C PHE A 433 7.71 -17.04 11.38
N GLY A 434 7.02 -18.20 11.37
CA GLY A 434 6.39 -18.74 12.57
C GLY A 434 4.98 -18.22 12.86
N LEU A 435 4.32 -17.61 11.89
CA LEU A 435 2.91 -17.23 11.99
C LEU A 435 2.05 -18.45 12.32
N ALA A 436 1.11 -18.31 13.24
CA ALA A 436 0.23 -19.40 13.68
C ALA A 436 -0.62 -20.03 12.55
N SER A 437 -0.81 -19.31 11.43
CA SER A 437 -1.49 -19.79 10.22
C SER A 437 -0.65 -20.77 9.40
N GLU A 438 0.68 -20.76 9.56
CA GLU A 438 1.67 -21.47 8.72
C GLU A 438 2.30 -22.66 9.42
N ILE A 439 1.99 -22.87 10.69
CA ILE A 439 2.57 -23.94 11.48
C ILE A 439 1.82 -25.23 11.20
N VAL A 440 2.57 -26.28 10.79
CA VAL A 440 2.10 -27.65 10.67
C VAL A 440 2.71 -28.49 11.78
N ARG A 441 1.89 -29.21 12.53
CA ARG A 441 2.28 -30.15 13.58
C ARG A 441 2.07 -31.57 13.10
N VAL A 442 3.16 -32.30 12.95
CA VAL A 442 3.14 -33.69 12.45
C VAL A 442 3.29 -34.64 13.62
N ARG A 443 2.27 -35.44 13.87
CA ARG A 443 2.27 -36.45 14.93
C ARG A 443 2.64 -37.82 14.37
N LYS A 444 3.34 -38.62 15.15
CA LYS A 444 3.50 -40.03 14.82
C LYS A 444 2.14 -40.68 14.75
N PRO A 445 1.92 -41.63 13.84
CA PRO A 445 0.74 -42.45 13.89
C PRO A 445 0.65 -43.09 15.30
N GLU A 446 -0.49 -42.96 15.95
CA GLU A 446 -0.69 -43.71 17.17
C GLU A 446 -0.64 -45.21 16.84
N THR A 447 0.27 -45.92 17.46
CA THR A 447 0.22 -47.37 17.43
C THR A 447 -1.06 -47.81 18.13
N PRO A 448 -1.97 -48.53 17.49
CA PRO A 448 -3.19 -48.96 18.12
C PRO A 448 -2.84 -49.67 19.43
N LYS A 449 -3.45 -49.24 20.54
CA LYS A 449 -3.21 -49.86 21.85
C LYS A 449 -3.63 -51.33 21.80
N CYS A 450 -2.81 -52.21 22.34
CA CYS A 450 -3.16 -53.62 22.50
C CYS A 450 -4.41 -53.73 23.39
N GLU A 451 -5.46 -54.29 22.84
CA GLU A 451 -6.70 -54.62 23.56
C GLU A 451 -6.70 -56.13 23.85
N VAL A 452 -6.83 -56.46 25.15
CA VAL A 452 -6.93 -57.82 25.64
C VAL A 452 -8.28 -58.02 26.21
N SER A 453 -8.95 -59.10 25.81
CA SER A 453 -10.21 -59.55 26.41
C SER A 453 -10.24 -61.07 26.43
N THR A 454 -11.24 -61.60 27.09
CA THR A 454 -11.39 -63.06 27.17
C THR A 454 -12.81 -63.49 26.92
N LYS A 455 -12.96 -64.75 26.62
CA LYS A 455 -14.27 -65.39 26.40
C LYS A 455 -14.33 -66.71 27.19
N SER A 456 -15.00 -66.65 28.33
CA SER A 456 -15.20 -67.79 29.17
C SER A 456 -16.18 -68.82 28.58
N GLN A 457 -16.13 -70.06 29.06
CA GLN A 457 -17.07 -71.14 28.64
C GLN A 457 -18.52 -70.89 28.99
N GLY A 458 -18.79 -69.94 29.88
CA GLY A 458 -20.13 -69.73 30.44
C GLY A 458 -20.50 -70.76 31.53
N GLU A 459 -21.69 -71.31 31.48
CA GLU A 459 -22.12 -72.32 32.45
C GLU A 459 -21.43 -73.68 32.19
N VAL A 460 -20.78 -74.25 33.16
CA VAL A 460 -20.12 -75.55 33.11
C VAL A 460 -20.77 -76.51 34.08
N THR A 461 -21.06 -77.73 33.64
CA THR A 461 -21.70 -78.74 34.48
C THR A 461 -20.68 -79.28 35.48
N PHE A 462 -21.08 -79.35 36.76
CA PHE A 462 -20.30 -79.92 37.83
C PHE A 462 -20.66 -81.39 37.96
N GLU A 463 -19.76 -82.28 37.54
CA GLU A 463 -20.01 -83.73 37.54
C GLU A 463 -18.94 -84.50 38.32
N ASN A 464 -19.38 -85.51 39.06
CA ASN A 464 -18.51 -86.36 39.85
C ASN A 464 -17.61 -85.60 40.84
N GLY A 465 -18.09 -84.46 41.38
CA GLY A 465 -17.38 -83.64 42.34
C GLY A 465 -16.32 -82.74 41.74
N LYS A 466 -16.38 -82.45 40.47
CA LYS A 466 -15.44 -81.55 39.75
C LYS A 466 -16.04 -80.90 38.54
N ALA A 467 -15.47 -79.80 38.09
CA ALA A 467 -15.70 -79.17 36.80
C ALA A 467 -14.34 -78.71 36.21
N ASP A 468 -14.19 -78.81 34.90
CA ASP A 468 -13.00 -78.40 34.18
C ASP A 468 -13.26 -77.03 33.51
N LEU A 469 -12.50 -76.01 33.88
CA LEU A 469 -12.64 -74.63 33.42
C LEU A 469 -11.45 -74.25 32.55
N HIS A 470 -11.74 -73.51 31.45
CA HIS A 470 -10.75 -72.85 30.63
C HIS A 470 -11.32 -71.55 30.09
N ASP A 471 -10.46 -70.69 29.58
CA ASP A 471 -10.81 -69.39 28.98
C ASP A 471 -10.11 -69.21 27.64
N GLU A 472 -10.67 -68.38 26.79
CA GLU A 472 -10.15 -68.07 25.44
C GLU A 472 -9.61 -66.64 25.48
N LEU A 473 -8.30 -66.43 25.19
CA LEU A 473 -7.66 -65.11 25.06
C LEU A 473 -8.01 -64.52 23.70
N LEU A 474 -8.53 -63.29 23.71
CA LEU A 474 -8.78 -62.52 22.51
C LEU A 474 -7.84 -61.31 22.49
N LEU A 475 -7.04 -61.19 21.43
CA LEU A 475 -6.05 -60.15 21.23
C LEU A 475 -6.39 -59.31 20.03
N LYS A 476 -6.42 -57.99 20.20
CA LYS A 476 -6.57 -57.06 19.10
C LYS A 476 -5.45 -56.01 19.15
N ASN A 477 -4.82 -55.77 18.03
CA ASN A 477 -3.69 -54.81 17.94
C ASN A 477 -2.50 -55.13 18.86
N CYS A 478 -2.25 -56.40 19.16
CA CYS A 478 -1.24 -56.87 20.12
C CYS A 478 -0.03 -57.54 19.43
N SER A 479 0.57 -56.84 18.45
CA SER A 479 1.73 -57.38 17.71
C SER A 479 2.94 -57.76 18.60
N ASP A 480 3.07 -57.11 19.74
CA ASP A 480 4.19 -57.29 20.67
C ASP A 480 3.88 -58.30 21.78
N ALA A 481 2.69 -58.87 21.81
CA ALA A 481 2.32 -59.88 22.77
C ALA A 481 3.08 -61.17 22.51
N ALA A 482 3.82 -61.66 23.52
CA ALA A 482 4.63 -62.85 23.40
C ALA A 482 4.19 -63.96 24.34
N LYS A 483 3.81 -63.64 25.54
CA LYS A 483 3.35 -64.58 26.58
C LYS A 483 2.08 -64.12 27.22
N ALA A 484 1.21 -65.10 27.62
CA ALA A 484 0.03 -64.82 28.43
C ALA A 484 0.03 -65.72 29.68
N GLU A 485 -0.47 -65.21 30.76
CA GLU A 485 -0.64 -65.88 32.01
C GLU A 485 -2.10 -65.65 32.47
N PHE A 486 -2.79 -66.71 32.90
CA PHE A 486 -4.17 -66.65 33.29
C PHE A 486 -4.28 -66.86 34.81
N GLU A 487 -5.09 -66.07 35.45
CA GLU A 487 -5.47 -66.17 36.86
C GLU A 487 -6.95 -66.61 36.96
N LEU A 488 -7.22 -67.74 37.56
CA LEU A 488 -8.59 -68.15 37.90
C LEU A 488 -8.95 -67.70 39.29
N TRP A 489 -10.02 -66.93 39.38
CA TRP A 489 -10.55 -66.41 40.62
C TRP A 489 -11.96 -67.00 40.88
N ARG A 490 -12.29 -67.20 42.14
CA ARG A 490 -13.64 -67.51 42.60
C ARG A 490 -14.22 -66.31 43.29
N GLN A 491 -15.40 -65.94 42.85
CA GLN A 491 -16.16 -64.83 43.47
C GLN A 491 -16.60 -65.21 44.87
N ALA A 492 -16.47 -64.33 45.80
CA ALA A 492 -16.94 -64.55 47.18
C ALA A 492 -18.47 -64.65 47.26
N ASP A 493 -18.96 -65.60 48.00
CA ASP A 493 -20.39 -65.75 48.24
C ASP A 493 -20.87 -64.75 49.30
N GLY A 494 -21.85 -63.89 48.98
CA GLY A 494 -22.52 -62.98 49.92
C GLY A 494 -21.59 -61.95 50.57
N ASP A 495 -21.77 -61.69 51.85
CA ASP A 495 -21.03 -60.70 52.66
C ASP A 495 -19.60 -61.12 53.05
N GLN A 496 -19.05 -62.17 52.48
CA GLN A 496 -17.68 -62.55 52.66
C GLN A 496 -16.71 -61.68 51.91
N SER A 497 -15.80 -61.07 52.57
CA SER A 497 -14.85 -60.12 51.97
C SER A 497 -13.77 -60.78 51.15
N GLY A 498 -13.84 -60.62 49.85
CA GLY A 498 -12.74 -60.79 48.92
C GLY A 498 -12.80 -62.05 48.06
N ASP A 499 -12.69 -61.87 46.79
CA ASP A 499 -12.53 -62.95 45.79
C ASP A 499 -11.26 -63.76 46.09
N VAL A 500 -11.30 -65.06 45.83
CA VAL A 500 -10.20 -65.96 46.13
C VAL A 500 -9.48 -66.35 44.84
N LEU A 501 -8.17 -66.10 44.75
CA LEU A 501 -7.33 -66.63 43.68
C LEU A 501 -7.20 -68.15 43.82
N ILE A 502 -7.72 -68.88 42.83
CA ILE A 502 -7.66 -70.36 42.81
C ILE A 502 -6.31 -70.85 42.29
N THR A 503 -5.89 -70.30 41.18
CA THR A 503 -4.61 -70.67 40.59
C THR A 503 -4.13 -69.60 39.61
N VAL A 504 -2.82 -69.62 39.34
CA VAL A 504 -2.17 -68.88 38.26
C VAL A 504 -1.57 -69.93 37.31
N THR A 505 -1.91 -69.86 36.05
CA THR A 505 -1.39 -70.82 35.03
C THR A 505 0.06 -70.47 34.70
N GLY A 506 0.81 -71.43 34.17
CA GLY A 506 2.11 -71.14 33.55
C GLY A 506 1.95 -70.25 32.32
N LYS A 507 2.97 -69.48 32.00
CA LYS A 507 2.98 -68.62 30.82
C LYS A 507 2.94 -69.44 29.53
N VAL A 508 1.93 -69.18 28.70
CA VAL A 508 1.80 -69.75 27.35
C VAL A 508 2.12 -68.67 26.28
N ASP A 509 2.30 -69.10 25.03
CA ASP A 509 2.51 -68.17 23.93
C ASP A 509 1.21 -67.36 23.70
N ALA A 510 1.33 -66.06 23.72
CA ALA A 510 0.16 -65.17 23.52
C ALA A 510 -0.22 -65.16 22.03
N LYS A 511 -1.36 -65.72 21.73
CA LYS A 511 -1.96 -65.74 20.36
C LYS A 511 -3.44 -65.50 20.50
N ASP A 512 -4.05 -64.78 19.56
CA ASP A 512 -5.48 -64.60 19.49
C ASP A 512 -6.18 -65.97 19.39
N GLY A 513 -7.24 -66.16 20.18
CA GLY A 513 -7.99 -67.42 20.28
C GLY A 513 -7.31 -68.57 21.03
N ILE A 514 -6.20 -68.33 21.75
CA ILE A 514 -5.58 -69.38 22.56
C ILE A 514 -6.38 -69.62 23.82
N HIS A 515 -6.55 -70.90 24.19
CA HIS A 515 -7.17 -71.25 25.45
C HIS A 515 -6.15 -71.33 26.61
N SER A 516 -6.60 -70.94 27.80
CA SER A 516 -5.87 -71.20 29.02
C SER A 516 -5.64 -72.70 29.21
N PRO A 517 -4.63 -73.10 29.95
CA PRO A 517 -4.59 -74.43 30.50
C PRO A 517 -5.89 -74.74 31.28
N THR A 518 -6.41 -76.00 31.13
CA THR A 518 -7.59 -76.44 31.87
C THR A 518 -7.31 -76.48 33.38
N VAL A 519 -8.20 -75.90 34.17
CA VAL A 519 -8.15 -75.93 35.61
C VAL A 519 -9.34 -76.69 36.17
N THR A 520 -9.10 -77.80 36.88
CA THR A 520 -10.15 -78.58 37.52
C THR A 520 -10.47 -77.94 38.88
N VAL A 521 -11.76 -77.58 39.09
CA VAL A 521 -12.27 -77.09 40.36
C VAL A 521 -13.14 -78.16 41.03
N HIS A 522 -13.12 -78.18 42.40
CA HIS A 522 -13.83 -79.17 43.20
C HIS A 522 -14.96 -78.58 44.06
N GLU A 523 -15.29 -77.34 43.83
CA GLU A 523 -16.38 -76.62 44.49
C GLU A 523 -17.27 -75.97 43.46
N THR A 524 -18.54 -75.85 43.76
CA THR A 524 -19.49 -75.06 42.93
C THR A 524 -19.34 -73.60 43.26
N GLY A 525 -19.61 -72.70 42.31
CA GLY A 525 -19.54 -71.25 42.51
C GLY A 525 -19.37 -70.49 41.20
N THR A 526 -19.26 -69.17 41.32
CA THR A 526 -18.97 -68.28 40.20
C THR A 526 -17.48 -68.08 40.11
N TYR A 527 -16.93 -68.40 38.96
CA TYR A 527 -15.51 -68.23 38.65
C TYR A 527 -15.34 -67.24 37.52
N TYR A 528 -14.21 -66.46 37.58
CA TYR A 528 -13.84 -65.59 36.49
C TYR A 528 -12.33 -65.61 36.27
N TRP A 529 -11.94 -65.33 35.04
CA TRP A 529 -10.56 -65.26 34.61
C TRP A 529 -10.03 -63.83 34.54
N ARG A 530 -8.74 -63.65 34.79
CA ARG A 530 -7.97 -62.45 34.53
C ARG A 530 -6.70 -62.82 33.80
N GLU A 531 -6.30 -62.02 32.80
CA GLU A 531 -5.20 -62.31 31.93
C GLU A 531 -4.11 -61.24 32.04
N LYS A 532 -2.88 -61.71 32.12
CA LYS A 532 -1.68 -60.89 32.03
C LYS A 532 -0.96 -61.21 30.72
N VAL A 533 -0.80 -60.22 29.88
CA VAL A 533 -0.09 -60.35 28.61
C VAL A 533 1.24 -59.61 28.69
N TYR A 534 2.29 -60.29 28.28
CA TYR A 534 3.68 -59.83 28.35
C TYR A 534 4.30 -59.74 26.94
N ASP A 535 5.22 -58.82 26.74
CA ASP A 535 6.07 -58.73 25.53
C ASP A 535 7.20 -59.75 25.55
N GLN A 536 8.03 -59.77 24.49
CA GLN A 536 9.17 -60.64 24.38
C GLN A 536 10.23 -60.41 25.48
N THR A 537 10.27 -59.21 26.07
CA THR A 537 11.19 -58.88 27.17
C THR A 537 10.66 -59.29 28.53
N GLY A 538 9.42 -59.77 28.61
CA GLY A 538 8.74 -60.10 29.85
C GLY A 538 8.08 -58.92 30.57
N LYS A 539 7.99 -57.77 29.91
CA LYS A 539 7.28 -56.59 30.43
C LYS A 539 5.77 -56.76 30.21
N LEU A 540 5.00 -56.42 31.25
CA LEU A 540 3.54 -56.47 31.20
C LEU A 540 2.99 -55.42 30.20
N ILE A 541 2.21 -55.89 29.19
CA ILE A 541 1.57 -55.05 28.20
C ILE A 541 0.12 -54.68 28.61
N SER A 542 -0.61 -55.70 29.15
CA SER A 542 -2.01 -55.54 29.56
C SER A 542 -2.33 -56.49 30.73
N TYR A 543 -3.28 -56.04 31.59
CA TYR A 543 -3.82 -56.77 32.72
C TYR A 543 -5.27 -56.35 33.02
#